data_c75b606e1a4d020bb70683212cf7cfa4
#
_entry.id   c75b606e1a4d020bb70683212cf7cfa4
#
_cell.length_a   1.000
_cell.length_b   1.000
_cell.length_c   1.000
_cell.angle_alpha   90.00
_cell.angle_beta   90.00
_cell.angle_gamma   90.00
#
_symmetry.space_group_name_H-M   'P 1'
#
loop_
_entity.id
_entity.type
_entity.pdbx_description
1 polymer ?
#
loop_
_entity_poly.entity_id
_entity_poly.type
_entity_poly.pdbx_seq_one_letter_code
_entity_poly.pdbx_strand_id
1 'polypeptide(L)'
;TGVEYGDYTINFVQGCSHGCKYPCYAFSLKKRFGQVKKYEDWLKPYLVSNTLELLDKEIPRFKDKIESVQLCFTTDPFMYGYPEVERMAIDSIKKLNAAGIKCTTLTKGILPQELAQCSSDNEYGITLISLDEDYREMMEPGAAPYAERLAALKGLHDQGCKTWVSVEPYPTPNLIQQDLMELLESIGFVDKIIFGRT
;
A
#
# COMPACT_ATOMS: atom_id res chain seq x y z
N THR A 1 17.80 3.72 0.73
CA THR A 1 17.42 5.16 0.78
C THR A 1 16.14 5.29 1.55
N GLY A 2 16.11 6.20 2.52
CA GLY A 2 14.93 6.50 3.31
C GLY A 2 13.74 6.87 2.42
N VAL A 3 12.55 6.46 2.83
CA VAL A 3 11.26 6.75 2.21
C VAL A 3 10.33 7.33 3.26
N GLU A 4 9.17 7.82 2.84
CA GLU A 4 8.27 8.56 3.73
C GLU A 4 7.81 7.76 4.97
N TYR A 5 7.62 6.45 4.82
CA TYR A 5 7.07 5.58 5.87
C TYR A 5 8.03 4.47 6.33
N GLY A 6 9.33 4.58 6.05
CA GLY A 6 10.32 3.59 6.48
C GLY A 6 11.76 3.97 6.13
N ASP A 7 12.72 3.32 6.78
CA ASP A 7 14.15 3.55 6.51
C ASP A 7 14.54 3.09 5.11
N TYR A 8 13.92 2.00 4.66
CA TYR A 8 14.14 1.40 3.35
C TYR A 8 12.82 0.97 2.71
N THR A 9 12.87 0.70 1.41
CA THR A 9 11.73 0.14 0.68
C THR A 9 12.14 -1.09 -0.12
N ILE A 10 11.20 -2.04 -0.24
CA ILE A 10 11.30 -3.20 -1.14
C ILE A 10 10.20 -3.06 -2.18
N ASN A 11 10.58 -2.90 -3.44
CA ASN A 11 9.67 -2.82 -4.57
C ASN A 11 9.73 -4.14 -5.36
N PHE A 12 9.06 -5.18 -4.88
CA PHE A 12 9.05 -6.52 -5.47
C PHE A 12 8.07 -6.68 -6.62
N VAL A 13 7.21 -5.70 -6.85
CA VAL A 13 6.34 -5.63 -8.02
C VAL A 13 6.62 -4.36 -8.80
N GLN A 14 6.58 -4.44 -10.12
CA GLN A 14 6.72 -3.33 -11.04
C GLN A 14 5.42 -3.17 -11.83
N GLY A 15 4.96 -1.92 -12.03
CA GLY A 15 3.64 -1.64 -12.55
C GLY A 15 2.55 -1.70 -11.49
N CYS A 16 1.36 -1.21 -11.83
CA CYS A 16 0.21 -1.15 -10.92
C CYS A 16 -1.10 -1.16 -11.71
N SER A 17 -1.98 -2.13 -11.42
CA SER A 17 -3.24 -2.33 -12.14
C SER A 17 -4.39 -1.43 -11.70
N HIS A 18 -4.23 -0.61 -10.65
CA HIS A 18 -5.32 0.20 -10.10
C HIS A 18 -5.93 1.21 -11.07
N GLY A 19 -5.18 1.63 -12.10
CA GLY A 19 -5.71 2.47 -13.18
C GLY A 19 -6.11 3.88 -12.75
N CYS A 20 -5.49 4.42 -11.70
CA CYS A 20 -5.81 5.73 -11.14
C CYS A 20 -5.82 6.83 -12.19
N LYS A 21 -6.89 7.64 -12.22
CA LYS A 21 -7.08 8.74 -13.20
C LYS A 21 -6.49 10.06 -12.73
N TYR A 22 -6.22 10.23 -11.44
CA TYR A 22 -5.45 11.37 -10.94
C TYR A 22 -3.94 11.15 -11.21
N PRO A 23 -3.12 12.21 -11.18
CA PRO A 23 -1.69 12.09 -11.45
C PRO A 23 -1.02 11.07 -10.53
N CYS A 24 -0.65 9.90 -11.09
CA CYS A 24 0.08 8.89 -10.35
C CYS A 24 1.55 9.27 -10.29
N TYR A 25 2.06 9.64 -9.11
CA TYR A 25 3.45 10.03 -8.94
C TYR A 25 4.41 8.90 -9.33
N ALA A 26 4.06 7.65 -9.00
CA ALA A 26 4.90 6.50 -9.30
C ALA A 26 5.06 6.25 -10.79
N PHE A 27 3.97 6.32 -11.55
CA PHE A 27 4.04 6.28 -13.02
C PHE A 27 4.87 7.45 -13.58
N SER A 28 4.64 8.67 -13.08
CA SER A 28 5.37 9.86 -13.52
C SER A 28 6.87 9.72 -13.23
N LEU A 29 7.24 9.20 -12.07
CA LEU A 29 8.62 8.92 -11.69
C LEU A 29 9.25 7.87 -12.61
N LYS A 30 8.58 6.74 -12.82
CA LYS A 30 9.07 5.65 -13.70
C LYS A 30 9.20 6.09 -15.15
N LYS A 31 8.26 6.91 -15.63
CA LYS A 31 8.31 7.51 -16.98
C LYS A 31 9.49 8.48 -17.11
N ARG A 32 9.71 9.33 -16.10
CA ARG A 32 10.83 10.28 -16.08
C ARG A 32 12.20 9.59 -16.18
N PHE A 33 12.35 8.43 -15.55
CA PHE A 33 13.58 7.63 -15.62
C PHE A 33 13.61 6.64 -16.79
N GLY A 34 12.67 6.71 -17.73
CA GLY A 34 12.65 5.87 -18.92
C GLY A 34 12.34 4.39 -18.68
N GLN A 35 11.88 4.02 -17.47
CA GLN A 35 11.57 2.65 -17.10
C GLN A 35 10.21 2.19 -17.64
N VAL A 36 9.30 3.11 -17.93
CA VAL A 36 8.03 2.87 -18.60
C VAL A 36 7.75 4.03 -19.56
N LYS A 37 7.17 3.74 -20.72
CA LYS A 37 6.89 4.77 -21.73
C LYS A 37 5.42 5.15 -21.80
N LYS A 38 4.53 4.16 -21.71
CA LYS A 38 3.08 4.32 -21.85
C LYS A 38 2.37 3.89 -20.59
N TYR A 39 1.22 4.51 -20.32
CA TYR A 39 0.43 4.17 -19.15
C TYR A 39 -0.14 2.75 -19.23
N GLU A 40 -0.50 2.28 -20.43
CA GLU A 40 -1.00 0.93 -20.68
C GLU A 40 0.04 -0.16 -20.32
N ASP A 41 1.34 0.15 -20.42
CA ASP A 41 2.42 -0.75 -20.00
C ASP A 41 2.57 -0.75 -18.48
N TRP A 42 2.33 0.42 -17.84
CA TRP A 42 2.31 0.54 -16.37
C TRP A 42 1.19 -0.28 -15.73
N LEU A 43 0.04 -0.41 -16.41
CA LEU A 43 -1.11 -1.17 -15.93
C LEU A 43 -0.91 -2.70 -15.98
N LYS A 44 0.23 -3.20 -16.45
CA LYS A 44 0.58 -4.62 -16.51
C LYS A 44 1.63 -4.95 -15.46
N PRO A 45 1.24 -5.22 -14.20
CA PRO A 45 2.20 -5.49 -13.15
C PRO A 45 2.92 -6.83 -13.37
N TYR A 46 4.15 -6.90 -12.89
CA TYR A 46 4.92 -8.15 -12.85
C TYR A 46 5.81 -8.20 -11.61
N LEU A 47 6.03 -9.42 -11.09
CA LEU A 47 6.88 -9.65 -9.94
C LEU A 47 8.37 -9.65 -10.31
N VAL A 48 9.19 -9.19 -9.37
CA VAL A 48 10.64 -9.37 -9.37
C VAL A 48 10.91 -10.76 -8.78
N SER A 49 11.17 -11.73 -9.64
CA SER A 49 11.19 -13.17 -9.31
C SER A 49 12.21 -13.56 -8.23
N ASN A 50 13.33 -12.86 -8.13
CA ASN A 50 14.41 -13.16 -7.17
C ASN A 50 14.33 -12.36 -5.87
N THR A 51 13.16 -11.77 -5.55
CA THR A 51 12.99 -10.90 -4.37
C THR A 51 13.37 -11.60 -3.07
N LEU A 52 12.87 -12.82 -2.84
CA LEU A 52 13.14 -13.55 -1.59
C LEU A 52 14.62 -13.97 -1.47
N GLU A 53 15.27 -14.29 -2.57
CA GLU A 53 16.71 -14.58 -2.60
C GLU A 53 17.56 -13.34 -2.28
N LEU A 54 17.13 -12.17 -2.76
CA LEU A 54 17.78 -10.91 -2.44
C LEU A 54 17.62 -10.57 -0.97
N LEU A 55 16.43 -10.77 -0.39
CA LEU A 55 16.19 -10.59 1.04
C LEU A 55 17.08 -11.50 1.89
N ASP A 56 17.24 -12.77 1.52
CA ASP A 56 18.13 -13.70 2.22
C ASP A 56 19.59 -13.23 2.24
N LYS A 57 20.03 -12.53 1.20
CA LYS A 57 21.40 -11.98 1.08
C LYS A 57 21.57 -10.63 1.79
N GLU A 58 20.53 -9.79 1.77
CA GLU A 58 20.60 -8.42 2.25
C GLU A 58 20.27 -8.29 3.73
N ILE A 59 19.28 -9.01 4.24
CA ILE A 59 18.87 -8.96 5.66
C ILE A 59 20.09 -9.15 6.60
N PRO A 60 20.96 -10.18 6.45
CA PRO A 60 22.10 -10.34 7.34
C PRO A 60 23.09 -9.17 7.34
N ARG A 61 23.14 -8.39 6.24
CA ARG A 61 24.06 -7.26 6.10
C ARG A 61 23.52 -5.96 6.68
N PHE A 62 22.18 -5.84 6.74
CA PHE A 62 21.53 -4.57 7.03
C PHE A 62 20.65 -4.59 8.29
N LYS A 63 20.29 -5.76 8.85
CA LYS A 63 19.35 -5.89 9.97
C LYS A 63 19.68 -5.01 11.18
N ASP A 64 20.96 -4.80 11.48
CA ASP A 64 21.40 -3.97 12.61
C ASP A 64 21.36 -2.46 12.30
N LYS A 65 20.97 -2.07 11.08
CA LYS A 65 20.92 -0.70 10.59
C LYS A 65 19.52 -0.28 10.13
N ILE A 66 18.58 -1.20 10.11
CA ILE A 66 17.23 -1.00 9.59
C ILE A 66 16.24 -1.34 10.70
N GLU A 67 15.41 -0.39 11.07
CA GLU A 67 14.29 -0.61 12.00
C GLU A 67 13.02 -0.93 11.26
N SER A 68 12.80 -0.31 10.08
CA SER A 68 11.55 -0.41 9.34
C SER A 68 11.75 -0.48 7.84
N VAL A 69 10.91 -1.27 7.18
CA VAL A 69 10.86 -1.41 5.73
C VAL A 69 9.44 -1.15 5.25
N GLN A 70 9.30 -0.18 4.33
CA GLN A 70 8.05 0.00 3.60
C GLN A 70 8.00 -0.93 2.39
N LEU A 71 6.93 -1.71 2.27
CA LEU A 71 6.69 -2.54 1.10
C LEU A 71 6.09 -1.70 -0.03
N CYS A 72 6.68 -1.83 -1.22
CA CYS A 72 6.13 -1.27 -2.48
C CYS A 72 5.83 0.24 -2.44
N PHE A 73 6.83 1.07 -2.11
CA PHE A 73 6.68 2.53 -2.11
C PHE A 73 6.18 3.10 -3.47
N THR A 74 6.57 2.49 -4.59
CA THR A 74 6.17 2.95 -5.93
C THR A 74 5.07 2.11 -6.59
N THR A 75 4.58 1.08 -5.89
CA THR A 75 3.54 0.17 -6.39
C THR A 75 2.64 -0.23 -5.24
N ASP A 76 1.95 -1.37 -5.33
CA ASP A 76 1.03 -1.82 -4.28
C ASP A 76 1.36 -3.26 -3.84
N PRO A 77 1.60 -3.50 -2.53
CA PRO A 77 1.97 -4.82 -2.02
C PRO A 77 0.80 -5.82 -1.94
N PHE A 78 -0.45 -5.33 -1.95
CA PHE A 78 -1.67 -6.15 -1.90
C PHE A 78 -2.60 -5.80 -3.06
N MET A 79 -2.02 -5.70 -4.25
CA MET A 79 -2.71 -5.28 -5.47
C MET A 79 -3.95 -6.13 -5.72
N TYR A 80 -5.11 -5.47 -5.86
CA TYR A 80 -6.40 -6.12 -6.01
C TYR A 80 -6.45 -7.03 -7.23
N GLY A 81 -6.85 -8.30 -7.03
CA GLY A 81 -6.91 -9.30 -8.08
C GLY A 81 -5.58 -9.99 -8.44
N TYR A 82 -4.50 -9.77 -7.66
CA TYR A 82 -3.18 -10.35 -7.89
C TYR A 82 -2.69 -11.17 -6.69
N PRO A 83 -3.19 -12.39 -6.48
CA PRO A 83 -2.84 -13.21 -5.31
C PRO A 83 -1.34 -13.56 -5.23
N GLU A 84 -0.63 -13.58 -6.35
CA GLU A 84 0.83 -13.79 -6.39
C GLU A 84 1.60 -12.60 -5.81
N VAL A 85 1.09 -11.36 -5.97
CA VAL A 85 1.65 -10.15 -5.35
C VAL A 85 1.43 -10.19 -3.84
N GLU A 86 0.21 -10.54 -3.41
CA GLU A 86 -0.14 -10.71 -2.01
C GLU A 86 0.75 -11.76 -1.33
N ARG A 87 0.94 -12.92 -1.96
CA ARG A 87 1.82 -13.97 -1.43
C ARG A 87 3.25 -13.50 -1.27
N MET A 88 3.80 -12.82 -2.27
CA MET A 88 5.15 -12.24 -2.20
C MET A 88 5.28 -11.20 -1.07
N ALA A 89 4.23 -10.40 -0.84
CA ALA A 89 4.20 -9.44 0.27
C ALA A 89 4.28 -10.15 1.62
N ILE A 90 3.43 -11.15 1.83
CA ILE A 90 3.36 -11.92 3.08
C ILE A 90 4.69 -12.64 3.35
N ASP A 91 5.27 -13.31 2.35
CA ASP A 91 6.54 -14.02 2.48
C ASP A 91 7.68 -13.04 2.79
N SER A 92 7.67 -11.85 2.19
CA SER A 92 8.64 -10.79 2.47
C SER A 92 8.51 -10.27 3.90
N ILE A 93 7.28 -10.01 4.37
CA ILE A 93 6.99 -9.59 5.74
C ILE A 93 7.49 -10.64 6.75
N LYS A 94 7.17 -11.92 6.54
CA LYS A 94 7.62 -13.00 7.42
C LYS A 94 9.15 -13.08 7.52
N LYS A 95 9.87 -12.93 6.39
CA LYS A 95 11.35 -12.91 6.39
C LYS A 95 11.92 -11.72 7.16
N LEU A 96 11.37 -10.53 6.96
CA LEU A 96 11.79 -9.30 7.65
C LEU A 96 11.51 -9.40 9.16
N ASN A 97 10.31 -9.83 9.53
CA ASN A 97 9.94 -10.00 10.94
C ASN A 97 10.79 -11.06 11.66
N ALA A 98 11.17 -12.15 10.98
CA ALA A 98 12.10 -13.15 11.53
C ALA A 98 13.49 -12.56 11.85
N ALA A 99 13.84 -11.44 11.23
CA ALA A 99 15.09 -10.70 11.48
C ALA A 99 14.89 -9.51 12.47
N GLY A 100 13.70 -9.34 13.03
CA GLY A 100 13.37 -8.22 13.94
C GLY A 100 13.09 -6.90 13.24
N ILE A 101 12.92 -6.90 11.92
CA ILE A 101 12.64 -5.70 11.12
C ILE A 101 11.13 -5.56 10.97
N LYS A 102 10.55 -4.43 11.40
CA LYS A 102 9.14 -4.14 11.22
C LYS A 102 8.82 -3.71 9.79
N CYS A 103 7.59 -3.96 9.38
CA CYS A 103 7.10 -3.63 8.05
C CYS A 103 5.99 -2.60 8.10
N THR A 104 5.99 -1.68 7.13
CA THR A 104 4.89 -0.75 6.88
C THR A 104 4.33 -1.01 5.49
N THR A 105 3.02 -1.06 5.36
CA THR A 105 2.33 -1.25 4.09
C THR A 105 1.26 -0.20 3.86
N LEU A 106 1.04 0.13 2.60
CA LEU A 106 -0.08 0.97 2.16
C LEU A 106 -0.64 0.36 0.89
N THR A 107 -1.96 0.15 0.84
CA THR A 107 -2.62 -0.50 -0.30
C THR A 107 -3.93 0.16 -0.69
N LYS A 108 -4.29 0.00 -1.96
CA LYS A 108 -5.66 0.19 -2.50
C LYS A 108 -6.33 -1.15 -2.82
N GLY A 109 -5.71 -2.25 -2.42
CA GLY A 109 -6.27 -3.59 -2.43
C GLY A 109 -6.90 -3.95 -1.09
N ILE A 110 -6.96 -5.24 -0.81
CA ILE A 110 -7.53 -5.79 0.42
C ILE A 110 -6.40 -6.36 1.27
N LEU A 111 -6.33 -5.94 2.54
CA LEU A 111 -5.36 -6.47 3.50
C LEU A 111 -5.77 -7.87 3.96
N PRO A 112 -4.94 -8.92 3.75
CA PRO A 112 -5.26 -10.27 4.19
C PRO A 112 -5.27 -10.38 5.71
N GLN A 113 -6.25 -11.08 6.28
CA GLN A 113 -6.38 -11.24 7.74
C GLN A 113 -5.24 -12.06 8.37
N GLU A 114 -4.51 -12.85 7.57
CA GLU A 114 -3.32 -13.57 8.07
C GLU A 114 -2.19 -12.64 8.51
N LEU A 115 -2.20 -11.35 8.15
CA LEU A 115 -1.26 -10.34 8.63
C LEU A 115 -1.31 -10.16 10.15
N ALA A 116 -2.42 -10.46 10.80
CA ALA A 116 -2.55 -10.46 12.25
C ALA A 116 -1.65 -11.51 12.94
N GLN A 117 -1.15 -12.50 12.20
CA GLN A 117 -0.21 -13.51 12.70
C GLN A 117 1.26 -13.08 12.56
N CYS A 118 1.52 -11.93 11.94
CA CYS A 118 2.85 -11.33 11.81
C CYS A 118 3.21 -10.51 13.05
N SER A 119 4.36 -9.83 13.04
CA SER A 119 4.78 -9.00 14.18
C SER A 119 3.75 -7.90 14.49
N SER A 120 3.44 -7.73 15.77
CA SER A 120 2.58 -6.63 16.27
C SER A 120 3.19 -5.25 16.08
N ASP A 121 4.48 -5.17 15.71
CA ASP A 121 5.14 -3.91 15.42
C ASP A 121 4.93 -3.43 13.98
N ASN A 122 4.40 -4.29 13.10
CA ASN A 122 4.05 -3.90 11.75
C ASN A 122 2.90 -2.88 11.73
N GLU A 123 2.90 -2.03 10.69
CA GLU A 123 1.86 -1.04 10.46
C GLU A 123 1.17 -1.31 9.12
N TYR A 124 -0.13 -1.53 9.15
CA TYR A 124 -0.94 -1.84 7.96
C TYR A 124 -1.85 -0.68 7.61
N GLY A 125 -1.75 -0.18 6.39
CA GLY A 125 -2.49 0.99 5.94
C GLY A 125 -3.27 0.74 4.65
N ILE A 126 -4.36 1.50 4.51
CA ILE A 126 -5.10 1.62 3.25
C ILE A 126 -5.13 3.07 2.77
N THR A 127 -5.23 3.26 1.47
CA THR A 127 -5.64 4.55 0.91
C THR A 127 -7.16 4.58 0.85
N LEU A 128 -7.77 5.60 1.47
CA LEU A 128 -9.21 5.82 1.46
C LEU A 128 -9.48 7.32 1.30
N ILE A 129 -9.90 7.74 0.11
CA ILE A 129 -10.06 9.16 -0.24
C ILE A 129 -11.53 9.59 -0.34
N SER A 130 -12.45 8.64 -0.33
CA SER A 130 -13.89 8.82 -0.40
C SER A 130 -14.60 7.60 0.18
N LEU A 131 -15.91 7.70 0.38
CA LEU A 131 -16.80 6.57 0.65
C LEU A 131 -17.73 6.28 -0.56
N ASP A 132 -17.64 7.08 -1.62
CA ASP A 132 -18.47 6.99 -2.82
C ASP A 132 -17.84 5.99 -3.82
N GLU A 133 -18.53 4.88 -4.05
CA GLU A 133 -18.06 3.82 -4.96
C GLU A 133 -18.11 4.24 -6.43
N ASP A 134 -19.04 5.10 -6.84
CA ASP A 134 -19.07 5.61 -8.21
C ASP A 134 -17.82 6.47 -8.49
N TYR A 135 -17.41 7.25 -7.49
CA TYR A 135 -16.16 8.01 -7.54
C TYR A 135 -14.94 7.07 -7.61
N ARG A 136 -14.92 5.97 -6.83
CA ARG A 136 -13.85 4.98 -6.91
C ARG A 136 -13.77 4.35 -8.30
N GLU A 137 -14.90 3.90 -8.86
CA GLU A 137 -14.94 3.29 -10.20
C GLU A 137 -14.45 4.25 -11.28
N MET A 138 -14.78 5.53 -11.13
CA MET A 138 -14.30 6.56 -12.04
C MET A 138 -12.80 6.81 -11.89
N MET A 139 -12.28 6.93 -10.66
CA MET A 139 -10.93 7.43 -10.38
C MET A 139 -9.89 6.36 -10.08
N GLU A 140 -10.33 5.19 -9.58
CA GLU A 140 -9.48 4.06 -9.20
C GLU A 140 -10.07 2.71 -9.68
N PRO A 141 -10.37 2.56 -10.99
CA PRO A 141 -11.20 1.47 -11.50
C PRO A 141 -10.68 0.06 -11.21
N GLY A 142 -9.38 -0.12 -11.05
CA GLY A 142 -8.75 -1.41 -10.74
C GLY A 142 -8.42 -1.62 -9.27
N ALA A 143 -8.83 -0.71 -8.40
CA ALA A 143 -8.62 -0.85 -6.96
C ALA A 143 -9.81 -1.55 -6.28
N ALA A 144 -9.60 -2.12 -5.09
CA ALA A 144 -10.66 -2.76 -4.32
C ALA A 144 -11.76 -1.77 -3.93
N PRO A 145 -13.02 -2.22 -3.74
CA PRO A 145 -14.10 -1.39 -3.21
C PRO A 145 -13.72 -0.75 -1.86
N TYR A 146 -14.13 0.49 -1.64
CA TYR A 146 -13.81 1.21 -0.39
C TYR A 146 -14.32 0.48 0.85
N ALA A 147 -15.55 -0.04 0.79
CA ALA A 147 -16.14 -0.79 1.90
C ALA A 147 -15.33 -2.05 2.25
N GLU A 148 -14.79 -2.75 1.25
CA GLU A 148 -13.98 -3.95 1.46
C GLU A 148 -12.59 -3.61 2.05
N ARG A 149 -11.95 -2.52 1.57
CA ARG A 149 -10.68 -2.02 2.15
C ARG A 149 -10.87 -1.69 3.63
N LEU A 150 -11.94 -0.95 3.94
CA LEU A 150 -12.26 -0.50 5.30
C LEU A 150 -12.56 -1.69 6.22
N ALA A 151 -13.38 -2.63 5.76
CA ALA A 151 -13.70 -3.84 6.52
C ALA A 151 -12.45 -4.70 6.82
N ALA A 152 -11.56 -4.86 5.82
CA ALA A 152 -10.32 -5.60 6.00
C ALA A 152 -9.38 -4.92 7.01
N LEU A 153 -9.23 -3.59 6.93
CA LEU A 153 -8.42 -2.82 7.88
C LEU A 153 -8.99 -2.91 9.30
N LYS A 154 -10.32 -2.76 9.43
CA LYS A 154 -10.98 -2.88 10.73
C LYS A 154 -10.80 -4.28 11.33
N GLY A 155 -10.89 -5.33 10.52
CA GLY A 155 -10.64 -6.70 10.97
C GLY A 155 -9.24 -6.91 11.52
N LEU A 156 -8.20 -6.27 10.96
CA LEU A 156 -6.85 -6.28 11.50
C LEU A 156 -6.71 -5.44 12.77
N HIS A 157 -7.35 -4.26 12.82
CA HIS A 157 -7.38 -3.42 14.01
C HIS A 157 -8.01 -4.16 15.20
N ASP A 158 -9.15 -4.81 14.99
CA ASP A 158 -9.88 -5.57 16.02
C ASP A 158 -9.07 -6.78 16.53
N GLN A 159 -8.07 -7.24 15.78
CA GLN A 159 -7.09 -8.26 16.17
C GLN A 159 -5.83 -7.67 16.81
N GLY A 160 -5.78 -6.37 17.07
CA GLY A 160 -4.68 -5.68 17.75
C GLY A 160 -3.52 -5.27 16.88
N CYS A 161 -3.67 -5.28 15.53
CA CYS A 161 -2.67 -4.74 14.63
C CYS A 161 -2.65 -3.21 14.67
N LYS A 162 -1.48 -2.60 14.47
CA LYS A 162 -1.36 -1.16 14.25
C LYS A 162 -1.86 -0.83 12.86
N THR A 163 -2.84 0.08 12.77
CA THR A 163 -3.54 0.39 11.53
C THR A 163 -3.50 1.88 11.19
N TRP A 164 -3.53 2.20 9.91
CA TRP A 164 -3.54 3.58 9.48
C TRP A 164 -4.24 3.79 8.15
N VAL A 165 -4.66 5.04 7.90
CA VAL A 165 -5.30 5.45 6.65
C VAL A 165 -4.56 6.63 6.05
N SER A 166 -4.25 6.54 4.76
CA SER A 166 -3.84 7.66 3.92
C SER A 166 -5.07 8.22 3.19
N VAL A 167 -5.44 9.45 3.51
CA VAL A 167 -6.46 10.22 2.81
C VAL A 167 -5.77 11.11 1.78
N GLU A 168 -5.08 10.46 0.82
CA GLU A 168 -4.25 11.13 -0.19
C GLU A 168 -4.41 10.50 -1.58
N PRO A 169 -4.73 11.33 -2.59
CA PRO A 169 -5.06 12.77 -2.53
C PRO A 169 -6.52 13.00 -2.14
N TYR A 170 -6.80 13.82 -1.14
CA TYR A 170 -8.18 14.18 -0.84
C TYR A 170 -8.78 15.01 -1.99
N PRO A 171 -9.91 14.57 -2.58
CA PRO A 171 -10.46 15.21 -3.75
C PRO A 171 -11.02 16.60 -3.45
N THR A 172 -10.88 17.50 -4.42
CA THR A 172 -11.43 18.84 -4.31
C THR A 172 -12.95 18.84 -4.59
N PRO A 173 -13.72 19.80 -4.07
CA PRO A 173 -15.19 19.84 -4.22
C PRO A 173 -15.70 19.91 -5.65
N ASN A 174 -14.86 20.29 -6.62
CA ASN A 174 -15.22 20.25 -8.04
C ASN A 174 -15.13 18.84 -8.66
N LEU A 175 -14.49 17.89 -8.00
CA LEU A 175 -14.44 16.49 -8.43
C LEU A 175 -15.55 15.67 -7.78
N ILE A 176 -15.79 15.89 -6.50
CA ILE A 176 -16.86 15.23 -5.75
C ILE A 176 -17.29 16.11 -4.57
N GLN A 177 -18.59 16.16 -4.29
CA GLN A 177 -19.13 16.72 -3.06
C GLN A 177 -19.24 15.60 -2.03
N GLN A 178 -18.43 15.66 -0.97
CA GLN A 178 -18.45 14.66 0.09
C GLN A 178 -18.26 15.32 1.46
N ASP A 179 -18.79 14.68 2.50
CA ASP A 179 -18.63 15.12 3.88
C ASP A 179 -17.32 14.55 4.45
N LEU A 180 -16.38 15.43 4.78
CA LEU A 180 -15.13 15.04 5.41
C LEU A 180 -15.37 14.44 6.80
N MET A 181 -16.38 14.90 7.54
CA MET A 181 -16.67 14.37 8.88
C MET A 181 -17.14 12.92 8.80
N GLU A 182 -18.02 12.60 7.84
CA GLU A 182 -18.46 11.22 7.61
C GLU A 182 -17.27 10.30 7.28
N LEU A 183 -16.35 10.74 6.42
CA LEU A 183 -15.13 10.00 6.12
C LEU A 183 -14.28 9.79 7.37
N LEU A 184 -14.04 10.84 8.17
CA LEU A 184 -13.23 10.74 9.38
C LEU A 184 -13.87 9.86 10.46
N GLU A 185 -15.20 9.92 10.61
CA GLU A 185 -15.95 9.04 11.53
C GLU A 185 -15.80 7.57 11.13
N SER A 186 -15.85 7.27 9.82
CA SER A 186 -15.71 5.89 9.31
C SER A 186 -14.34 5.27 9.61
N ILE A 187 -13.29 6.09 9.75
CA ILE A 187 -11.91 5.66 10.00
C ILE A 187 -11.41 6.01 11.40
N GLY A 188 -12.28 6.50 12.28
CA GLY A 188 -11.91 6.96 13.61
C GLY A 188 -11.35 5.86 14.55
N PHE A 189 -11.36 4.60 14.13
CA PHE A 189 -10.81 3.48 14.89
C PHE A 189 -9.30 3.28 14.68
N VAL A 190 -8.70 3.83 13.62
CA VAL A 190 -7.28 3.59 13.31
C VAL A 190 -6.32 4.35 14.21
N ASP A 191 -5.08 3.87 14.33
CA ASP A 191 -4.04 4.48 15.16
C ASP A 191 -3.47 5.76 14.56
N LYS A 192 -3.52 5.91 13.22
CA LYS A 192 -2.93 7.04 12.52
C LYS A 192 -3.72 7.38 11.25
N ILE A 193 -3.89 8.67 11.00
CA ILE A 193 -4.43 9.20 9.73
C ILE A 193 -3.41 10.16 9.14
N ILE A 194 -3.11 9.98 7.85
CA ILE A 194 -2.31 10.91 7.05
C ILE A 194 -3.26 11.60 6.07
N PHE A 195 -3.22 12.91 6.06
CA PHE A 195 -4.10 13.71 5.22
C PHE A 195 -3.28 14.65 4.33
N GLY A 196 -3.51 14.57 3.03
CA GLY A 196 -2.81 15.39 2.05
C GLY A 196 -3.67 15.79 0.86
N ARG A 197 -3.29 16.90 0.23
CA ARG A 197 -3.88 17.38 -1.01
C ARG A 197 -2.98 17.12 -2.19
N THR A 198 -3.57 16.98 -3.38
CA THR A 198 -2.85 17.05 -4.66
C THR A 198 -2.36 18.47 -4.92
#